data_df06e36d8e59b7daf9e66c276fedc8ad
#
_entry.id   df06e36d8e59b7daf9e66c276fedc8ad
#
_cell.length_a   1.000
_cell.length_b   1.000
_cell.length_c   1.000
_cell.angle_alpha   90.00
_cell.angle_beta   90.00
_cell.angle_gamma   90.00
#
_symmetry.space_group_name_H-M   'P 1'
#
loop_
_entity.id
_entity.type
_entity.pdbx_description
1 polymer ?
#
loop_
_entity_poly.entity_id
_entity_poly.type
_entity_poly.pdbx_seq_one_letter_code
_entity_poly.pdbx_strand_id
1 'polypeptide(L)'
;MLDREEYIEQTHLFRVYRERIEQNTPAQEILASVRDEILTTTKLPMAIDFLAGELSLHGRVSDGMRQLGHYFTPFQSFLMTKAEEEGARFDIRIALAILEQLSEYMSGTPTAPGLFMYQFECLARNRLGYDFGIEAVAKDPFYSADWKEWIMKIRPQLGMTDFAELLYSRSQHRVLELRRKQNDPEYLPPYPILFEASEGRIAKANIGKDPLYMFAALQRQLGYPKVPRPSPARTSPLFEPQVEQRFQRLEARLSLLEQETKGGIDLNQLAPKDLYRLDEK
;
A
#
# COMPACT_ATOMS: atom_id res chain seq x y z
N MET A 1 -9.08 -17.59 -13.01
CA MET A 1 -9.77 -16.71 -12.04
C MET A 1 -10.65 -17.59 -11.17
N LEU A 2 -10.76 -17.27 -9.90
CA LEU A 2 -11.72 -17.90 -9.00
C LEU A 2 -13.13 -17.36 -9.25
N ASP A 3 -14.14 -18.10 -8.80
CA ASP A 3 -15.52 -17.65 -8.81
C ASP A 3 -15.73 -16.57 -7.74
N ARG A 4 -16.78 -15.75 -7.90
CA ARG A 4 -17.08 -14.65 -6.98
C ARG A 4 -17.22 -15.12 -5.53
N GLU A 5 -17.84 -16.26 -5.30
CA GLU A 5 -18.04 -16.83 -3.96
C GLU A 5 -16.71 -17.13 -3.27
N GLU A 6 -15.71 -17.64 -3.99
CA GLU A 6 -14.37 -17.89 -3.46
C GLU A 6 -13.70 -16.61 -2.96
N TYR A 7 -13.87 -15.49 -3.68
CA TYR A 7 -13.31 -14.19 -3.25
C TYR A 7 -14.05 -13.64 -2.03
N ILE A 8 -15.36 -13.86 -1.90
CA ILE A 8 -16.12 -13.48 -0.71
C ILE A 8 -15.60 -14.24 0.51
N GLU A 9 -15.40 -15.54 0.37
CA GLU A 9 -14.86 -16.39 1.44
C GLU A 9 -13.39 -16.05 1.77
N GLN A 10 -12.56 -15.75 0.76
CA GLN A 10 -11.20 -15.23 1.01
C GLN A 10 -11.23 -13.92 1.80
N THR A 11 -12.16 -13.02 1.50
CA THR A 11 -12.33 -11.77 2.25
C THR A 11 -12.63 -12.05 3.71
N HIS A 12 -13.54 -13.00 3.98
CA HIS A 12 -13.85 -13.43 5.34
C HIS A 12 -12.62 -14.05 6.04
N LEU A 13 -11.92 -14.97 5.38
CA LEU A 13 -10.69 -15.59 5.90
C LEU A 13 -9.68 -14.53 6.34
N PHE A 14 -9.31 -13.60 5.46
CA PHE A 14 -8.28 -12.62 5.75
C PHE A 14 -8.69 -11.64 6.84
N ARG A 15 -9.98 -11.26 6.90
CA ARG A 15 -10.55 -10.44 7.96
C ARG A 15 -10.44 -11.11 9.32
N VAL A 16 -10.97 -12.32 9.45
CA VAL A 16 -10.98 -13.06 10.71
C VAL A 16 -9.56 -13.40 11.15
N TYR A 17 -8.70 -13.77 10.19
CA TYR A 17 -7.31 -14.04 10.49
C TYR A 17 -6.62 -12.81 11.10
N ARG A 18 -6.81 -11.62 10.51
CA ARG A 18 -6.27 -10.36 11.02
C ARG A 18 -6.82 -10.04 12.42
N GLU A 19 -8.12 -10.13 12.63
CA GLU A 19 -8.78 -9.83 13.90
C GLU A 19 -8.28 -10.75 15.03
N ARG A 20 -8.12 -12.03 14.76
CA ARG A 20 -7.65 -13.00 15.76
C ARG A 20 -6.15 -12.88 16.06
N ILE A 21 -5.33 -12.54 15.08
CA ILE A 21 -3.91 -12.20 15.33
C ILE A 21 -3.81 -10.97 16.26
N GLU A 22 -4.64 -9.95 16.07
CA GLU A 22 -4.69 -8.78 16.97
C GLU A 22 -5.04 -9.17 18.41
N GLN A 23 -5.77 -10.26 18.60
CA GLN A 23 -6.09 -10.86 19.92
C GLN A 23 -5.00 -11.82 20.43
N ASN A 24 -3.87 -11.94 19.74
CA ASN A 24 -2.76 -12.86 20.01
C ASN A 24 -3.14 -14.35 19.95
N THR A 25 -4.17 -14.71 19.16
CA THR A 25 -4.51 -16.11 18.92
C THR A 25 -3.43 -16.76 18.02
N PRO A 26 -2.95 -17.97 18.32
CA PRO A 26 -2.00 -18.68 17.49
C PRO A 26 -2.55 -18.94 16.08
N ALA A 27 -1.71 -18.76 15.05
CA ALA A 27 -2.11 -18.90 13.66
C ALA A 27 -2.74 -20.27 13.32
N GLN A 28 -2.27 -21.35 13.97
CA GLN A 28 -2.83 -22.70 13.81
C GLN A 28 -4.28 -22.80 14.30
N GLU A 29 -4.57 -22.19 15.47
CA GLU A 29 -5.92 -22.14 16.02
C GLU A 29 -6.85 -21.31 15.14
N ILE A 30 -6.32 -20.22 14.60
CA ILE A 30 -7.06 -19.34 13.68
C ILE A 30 -7.50 -20.14 12.45
N LEU A 31 -6.57 -20.82 11.77
CA LEU A 31 -6.88 -21.58 10.57
C LEU A 31 -7.89 -22.71 10.86
N ALA A 32 -7.71 -23.43 11.97
CA ALA A 32 -8.63 -24.50 12.37
C ALA A 32 -10.05 -23.98 12.62
N SER A 33 -10.19 -22.86 13.31
CA SER A 33 -11.52 -22.32 13.64
C SER A 33 -12.20 -21.64 12.44
N VAL A 34 -11.44 -20.92 11.59
CA VAL A 34 -12.00 -20.27 10.40
C VAL A 34 -12.49 -21.28 9.38
N ARG A 35 -11.81 -22.43 9.27
CA ARG A 35 -12.22 -23.52 8.37
C ARG A 35 -13.69 -23.92 8.56
N ASP A 36 -14.16 -23.96 9.80
CA ASP A 36 -15.54 -24.36 10.12
C ASP A 36 -16.55 -23.23 9.90
N GLU A 37 -16.08 -21.99 9.73
CA GLU A 37 -16.90 -20.80 9.43
C GLU A 37 -17.11 -20.63 7.91
N ILE A 38 -16.24 -21.20 7.08
CA ILE A 38 -16.26 -21.05 5.62
C ILE A 38 -17.29 -21.98 4.97
N LEU A 39 -17.90 -21.50 3.89
CA LEU A 39 -18.85 -22.30 3.10
C LEU A 39 -18.20 -23.55 2.51
N THR A 40 -18.75 -24.71 2.85
CA THR A 40 -18.26 -26.02 2.39
C THR A 40 -18.42 -26.24 0.89
N THR A 41 -19.20 -25.39 0.20
CA THR A 41 -19.38 -25.42 -1.25
C THR A 41 -18.21 -24.81 -2.01
N THR A 42 -17.34 -24.08 -1.33
CA THR A 42 -16.13 -23.46 -1.91
C THR A 42 -14.92 -24.41 -1.77
N LYS A 43 -13.84 -24.09 -2.46
CA LYS A 43 -12.55 -24.81 -2.35
C LYS A 43 -11.70 -24.32 -1.17
N LEU A 44 -12.10 -23.22 -0.55
CA LEU A 44 -11.32 -22.58 0.51
C LEU A 44 -11.11 -23.48 1.73
N PRO A 45 -12.08 -24.28 2.22
CA PRO A 45 -11.84 -25.20 3.34
C PRO A 45 -10.66 -26.16 3.10
N MET A 46 -10.56 -26.74 1.88
CA MET A 46 -9.43 -27.60 1.53
C MET A 46 -8.11 -26.83 1.46
N ALA A 47 -8.15 -25.60 0.96
CA ALA A 47 -6.98 -24.73 0.95
C ALA A 47 -6.52 -24.41 2.37
N ILE A 48 -7.44 -24.12 3.30
CA ILE A 48 -7.13 -23.86 4.71
C ILE A 48 -6.51 -25.08 5.38
N ASP A 49 -7.05 -26.28 5.16
CA ASP A 49 -6.49 -27.54 5.68
C ASP A 49 -5.03 -27.73 5.20
N PHE A 50 -4.76 -27.43 3.93
CA PHE A 50 -3.41 -27.48 3.39
C PHE A 50 -2.50 -26.43 4.02
N LEU A 51 -2.97 -25.18 4.15
CA LEU A 51 -2.20 -24.11 4.80
C LEU A 51 -1.88 -24.41 6.27
N ALA A 52 -2.82 -25.02 7.00
CA ALA A 52 -2.60 -25.47 8.37
C ALA A 52 -1.52 -26.56 8.48
N GLY A 53 -1.50 -27.49 7.53
CA GLY A 53 -0.45 -28.50 7.40
C GLY A 53 0.93 -27.89 7.14
N GLU A 54 1.03 -27.01 6.16
CA GLU A 54 2.28 -26.30 5.82
C GLU A 54 2.78 -25.42 6.98
N LEU A 55 1.87 -24.71 7.65
CA LEU A 55 2.20 -23.92 8.83
C LEU A 55 2.78 -24.78 9.95
N SER A 56 2.23 -25.98 10.17
CA SER A 56 2.72 -26.93 11.18
C SER A 56 4.09 -27.51 10.84
N LEU A 57 4.40 -27.68 9.54
CA LEU A 57 5.65 -28.26 9.08
C LEU A 57 6.77 -27.22 8.93
N HIS A 58 6.45 -26.06 8.40
CA HIS A 58 7.42 -25.04 7.96
C HIS A 58 7.32 -23.72 8.74
N GLY A 59 6.26 -23.54 9.55
CA GLY A 59 6.06 -22.33 10.33
C GLY A 59 5.63 -21.09 9.52
N ARG A 60 5.27 -21.28 8.24
CA ARG A 60 4.90 -20.19 7.30
C ARG A 60 3.67 -20.54 6.48
N VAL A 61 2.72 -19.63 6.45
CA VAL A 61 1.51 -19.75 5.60
C VAL A 61 1.85 -19.42 4.14
N SER A 62 2.78 -18.52 3.90
CA SER A 62 3.18 -18.09 2.56
C SER A 62 3.72 -19.21 1.67
N ASP A 63 4.37 -20.21 2.25
CA ASP A 63 4.89 -21.36 1.53
C ASP A 63 3.73 -22.23 1.00
N GLY A 64 2.71 -22.46 1.82
CA GLY A 64 1.48 -23.13 1.39
C GLY A 64 0.69 -22.34 0.34
N MET A 65 0.57 -21.03 0.49
CA MET A 65 -0.08 -20.18 -0.53
C MET A 65 0.65 -20.26 -1.87
N ARG A 66 1.97 -20.33 -1.88
CA ARG A 66 2.78 -20.46 -3.09
C ARG A 66 2.59 -21.80 -3.78
N GLN A 67 2.46 -22.88 -3.02
CA GLN A 67 2.16 -24.22 -3.55
C GLN A 67 0.74 -24.30 -4.12
N LEU A 68 -0.22 -23.58 -3.52
CA LEU A 68 -1.58 -23.44 -4.02
C LEU A 68 -1.72 -22.30 -5.06
N GLY A 69 -0.79 -22.17 -5.99
CA GLY A 69 -0.76 -21.10 -7.00
C GLY A 69 -1.97 -21.11 -7.97
N HIS A 70 -2.76 -22.16 -7.98
CA HIS A 70 -4.04 -22.21 -8.68
C HIS A 70 -5.18 -21.55 -7.89
N TYR A 71 -5.03 -21.37 -6.58
CA TYR A 71 -6.00 -20.76 -5.69
C TYR A 71 -5.57 -19.35 -5.24
N PHE A 72 -4.34 -19.19 -4.75
CA PHE A 72 -3.78 -17.90 -4.38
C PHE A 72 -2.93 -17.31 -5.51
N THR A 73 -3.13 -16.01 -5.78
CA THR A 73 -2.33 -15.34 -6.80
C THR A 73 -0.88 -15.16 -6.36
N PRO A 74 0.08 -15.03 -7.30
CA PRO A 74 1.47 -14.74 -6.96
C PRO A 74 1.64 -13.47 -6.12
N PHE A 75 0.80 -12.46 -6.32
CA PHE A 75 0.83 -11.24 -5.52
C PHE A 75 0.37 -11.48 -4.07
N GLN A 76 -0.67 -12.29 -3.85
CA GLN A 76 -1.11 -12.67 -2.49
C GLN A 76 0.00 -13.44 -1.75
N SER A 77 0.60 -14.42 -2.39
CA SER A 77 1.72 -15.20 -1.81
C SER A 77 2.94 -14.32 -1.53
N PHE A 78 3.25 -13.36 -2.41
CA PHE A 78 4.34 -12.40 -2.23
C PHE A 78 4.11 -11.51 -0.99
N LEU A 79 2.91 -10.98 -0.80
CA LEU A 79 2.57 -10.16 0.38
C LEU A 79 2.78 -10.92 1.68
N MET A 80 2.27 -12.16 1.75
CA MET A 80 2.45 -13.01 2.93
C MET A 80 3.92 -13.36 3.16
N THR A 81 4.67 -13.69 2.10
CA THR A 81 6.12 -13.92 2.21
C THR A 81 6.84 -12.72 2.81
N LYS A 82 6.49 -11.50 2.35
CA LYS A 82 7.09 -10.26 2.89
C LYS A 82 6.73 -9.99 4.34
N ALA A 83 5.57 -10.41 4.78
CA ALA A 83 5.14 -10.25 6.17
C ALA A 83 5.75 -11.30 7.12
N GLU A 84 6.10 -12.48 6.60
CA GLU A 84 6.67 -13.60 7.35
C GLU A 84 8.22 -13.66 7.29
N GLU A 85 8.87 -12.74 6.55
CA GLU A 85 10.34 -12.62 6.53
C GLU A 85 10.86 -12.29 7.94
N GLU A 86 11.93 -12.97 8.37
CA GLU A 86 12.56 -12.69 9.67
C GLU A 86 13.06 -11.25 9.75
N GLY A 87 12.69 -10.54 10.81
CA GLY A 87 12.98 -9.11 10.95
C GLY A 87 12.20 -8.21 10.00
N ALA A 88 11.11 -8.71 9.42
CA ALA A 88 10.27 -7.94 8.51
C ALA A 88 9.82 -6.61 9.14
N ARG A 89 9.96 -5.53 8.36
CA ARG A 89 9.38 -4.22 8.71
C ARG A 89 7.93 -4.10 8.27
N PHE A 90 7.44 -5.10 7.55
CA PHE A 90 6.09 -5.14 7.03
C PHE A 90 5.22 -6.00 7.94
N ASP A 91 4.24 -5.37 8.58
CA ASP A 91 3.38 -6.00 9.59
C ASP A 91 2.39 -6.96 8.91
N ILE A 92 2.27 -8.18 9.43
CA ILE A 92 1.33 -9.20 8.95
C ILE A 92 -0.13 -8.72 8.97
N ARG A 93 -0.51 -7.88 9.93
CA ARG A 93 -1.86 -7.30 10.01
C ARG A 93 -2.16 -6.39 8.82
N ILE A 94 -1.15 -5.68 8.32
CA ILE A 94 -1.26 -4.84 7.12
C ILE A 94 -1.34 -5.72 5.88
N ALA A 95 -0.54 -6.78 5.80
CA ALA A 95 -0.61 -7.75 4.72
C ALA A 95 -2.02 -8.35 4.62
N LEU A 96 -2.57 -8.82 5.74
CA LEU A 96 -3.92 -9.39 5.80
C LEU A 96 -5.00 -8.35 5.44
N ALA A 97 -4.87 -7.09 5.88
CA ALA A 97 -5.78 -6.03 5.48
C ALA A 97 -5.71 -5.72 3.98
N ILE A 98 -4.54 -5.79 3.36
CA ILE A 98 -4.38 -5.66 1.90
C ILE A 98 -5.06 -6.83 1.20
N LEU A 99 -4.85 -8.05 1.67
CA LEU A 99 -5.44 -9.27 1.10
C LEU A 99 -6.97 -9.28 1.23
N GLU A 100 -7.51 -8.86 2.38
CA GLU A 100 -8.94 -8.67 2.61
C GLU A 100 -9.54 -7.72 1.56
N GLN A 101 -8.98 -6.53 1.42
CA GLN A 101 -9.47 -5.52 0.47
C GLN A 101 -9.28 -5.94 -1.00
N LEU A 102 -8.18 -6.65 -1.30
CA LEU A 102 -7.96 -7.20 -2.63
C LEU A 102 -9.05 -8.22 -3.00
N SER A 103 -9.34 -9.16 -2.10
CA SER A 103 -10.37 -10.17 -2.32
C SER A 103 -11.77 -9.55 -2.42
N GLU A 104 -12.07 -8.55 -1.59
CA GLU A 104 -13.32 -7.80 -1.67
C GLU A 104 -13.45 -7.09 -3.03
N TYR A 105 -12.40 -6.43 -3.51
CA TYR A 105 -12.38 -5.78 -4.83
C TYR A 105 -12.58 -6.80 -5.96
N MET A 106 -11.93 -7.96 -5.86
CA MET A 106 -12.05 -9.04 -6.85
C MET A 106 -13.43 -9.70 -6.85
N SER A 107 -14.16 -9.68 -5.73
CA SER A 107 -15.54 -10.17 -5.67
C SER A 107 -16.57 -9.26 -6.36
N GLY A 108 -16.18 -8.01 -6.63
CA GLY A 108 -17.02 -7.01 -7.29
C GLY A 108 -16.84 -6.98 -8.81
N THR A 109 -16.60 -5.79 -9.33
CA THR A 109 -16.34 -5.56 -10.78
C THR A 109 -14.92 -5.00 -10.99
N PRO A 110 -13.88 -5.81 -10.78
CA PRO A 110 -12.51 -5.34 -10.90
C PRO A 110 -12.17 -5.00 -12.36
N THR A 111 -11.36 -3.96 -12.54
CA THR A 111 -10.79 -3.59 -13.83
C THR A 111 -9.28 -3.79 -13.81
N ALA A 112 -8.67 -4.10 -14.96
CA ALA A 112 -7.21 -4.27 -15.02
C ALA A 112 -6.42 -3.02 -14.62
N PRO A 113 -6.81 -1.80 -15.04
CA PRO A 113 -6.19 -0.57 -14.53
C PRO A 113 -6.34 -0.41 -13.00
N GLY A 114 -7.54 -0.68 -12.47
CA GLY A 114 -7.81 -0.55 -11.03
C GLY A 114 -7.02 -1.55 -10.19
N LEU A 115 -7.00 -2.81 -10.61
CA LEU A 115 -6.20 -3.85 -9.94
C LEU A 115 -4.71 -3.52 -9.96
N PHE A 116 -4.18 -3.13 -11.13
CA PHE A 116 -2.78 -2.75 -11.26
C PHE A 116 -2.42 -1.56 -10.34
N MET A 117 -3.25 -0.53 -10.34
CA MET A 117 -3.02 0.64 -9.48
C MET A 117 -3.07 0.28 -8.00
N TYR A 118 -4.01 -0.56 -7.59
CA TYR A 118 -4.07 -1.04 -6.20
C TYR A 118 -2.81 -1.81 -5.80
N GLN A 119 -2.42 -2.81 -6.61
CA GLN A 119 -1.23 -3.64 -6.34
C GLN A 119 0.05 -2.79 -6.35
N PHE A 120 0.21 -1.89 -7.31
CA PHE A 120 1.36 -1.00 -7.39
C PHE A 120 1.42 -0.03 -6.20
N GLU A 121 0.29 0.58 -5.82
CA GLU A 121 0.22 1.47 -4.66
C GLU A 121 0.54 0.72 -3.36
N CYS A 122 0.13 -0.56 -3.22
CA CYS A 122 0.51 -1.41 -2.10
C CYS A 122 2.04 -1.59 -2.01
N LEU A 123 2.70 -1.87 -3.13
CA LEU A 123 4.17 -2.00 -3.19
C LEU A 123 4.86 -0.69 -2.80
N ALA A 124 4.41 0.43 -3.37
CA ALA A 124 5.00 1.75 -3.16
C ALA A 124 4.87 2.24 -1.72
N ARG A 125 3.64 2.20 -1.17
CA ARG A 125 3.34 2.75 0.16
C ARG A 125 3.92 1.93 1.30
N ASN A 126 3.98 0.62 1.13
CA ASN A 126 4.52 -0.29 2.15
C ASN A 126 6.00 -0.64 1.93
N ARG A 127 6.64 -0.05 0.93
CA ARG A 127 8.07 -0.23 0.61
C ARG A 127 8.49 -1.70 0.45
N LEU A 128 7.67 -2.48 -0.26
CA LEU A 128 7.85 -3.93 -0.39
C LEU A 128 8.92 -4.32 -1.43
N GLY A 129 9.50 -3.34 -2.12
CA GLY A 129 10.45 -3.56 -3.22
C GLY A 129 9.74 -3.81 -4.56
N TYR A 130 10.28 -3.20 -5.61
CA TYR A 130 9.65 -3.27 -6.93
C TYR A 130 10.04 -4.53 -7.71
N ASP A 131 11.26 -5.05 -7.53
CA ASP A 131 11.75 -6.15 -8.36
C ASP A 131 10.86 -7.40 -8.31
N PHE A 132 10.76 -8.03 -7.16
CA PHE A 132 9.93 -9.21 -6.96
C PHE A 132 8.43 -8.87 -6.89
N GLY A 133 8.10 -7.67 -6.39
CA GLY A 133 6.72 -7.21 -6.32
C GLY A 133 6.08 -7.05 -7.71
N ILE A 134 6.74 -6.37 -8.63
CA ILE A 134 6.26 -6.19 -10.01
C ILE A 134 6.20 -7.51 -10.76
N GLU A 135 7.17 -8.41 -10.54
CA GLU A 135 7.11 -9.75 -11.10
C GLU A 135 5.89 -10.54 -10.61
N ALA A 136 5.58 -10.45 -9.31
CA ALA A 136 4.40 -11.08 -8.74
C ALA A 136 3.10 -10.49 -9.31
N VAL A 137 3.04 -9.15 -9.50
CA VAL A 137 1.92 -8.47 -10.16
C VAL A 137 1.77 -8.94 -11.61
N ALA A 138 2.85 -8.98 -12.40
CA ALA A 138 2.79 -9.40 -13.80
C ALA A 138 2.32 -10.85 -13.99
N LYS A 139 2.56 -11.72 -13.00
CA LYS A 139 2.13 -13.13 -13.02
C LYS A 139 0.67 -13.34 -12.62
N ASP A 140 -0.04 -12.30 -12.17
CA ASP A 140 -1.45 -12.40 -11.80
C ASP A 140 -2.28 -12.87 -13.01
N PRO A 141 -3.11 -13.91 -12.85
CA PRO A 141 -3.92 -14.48 -13.94
C PRO A 141 -4.99 -13.53 -14.48
N PHE A 142 -5.31 -12.47 -13.75
CA PHE A 142 -6.28 -11.47 -14.18
C PHE A 142 -5.82 -10.67 -15.40
N TYR A 143 -4.51 -10.48 -15.56
CA TYR A 143 -3.97 -9.65 -16.64
C TYR A 143 -3.89 -10.37 -17.98
N SER A 144 -4.25 -9.66 -19.06
CA SER A 144 -3.99 -10.08 -20.42
C SER A 144 -2.48 -10.11 -20.74
N ALA A 145 -2.13 -10.73 -21.88
CA ALA A 145 -0.74 -10.77 -22.34
C ALA A 145 -0.12 -9.36 -22.48
N ASP A 146 -0.89 -8.40 -23.00
CA ASP A 146 -0.46 -7.01 -23.17
C ASP A 146 -0.13 -6.33 -21.83
N TRP A 147 -0.97 -6.56 -20.83
CA TRP A 147 -0.74 -6.05 -19.48
C TRP A 147 0.51 -6.66 -18.86
N LYS A 148 0.66 -7.99 -18.94
CA LYS A 148 1.84 -8.71 -18.41
C LYS A 148 3.13 -8.23 -19.03
N GLU A 149 3.15 -8.07 -20.37
CA GLU A 149 4.31 -7.57 -21.09
C GLU A 149 4.65 -6.13 -20.66
N TRP A 150 3.65 -5.27 -20.59
CA TRP A 150 3.87 -3.88 -20.15
C TRP A 150 4.35 -3.79 -18.72
N ILE A 151 3.75 -4.52 -17.78
CA ILE A 151 4.16 -4.55 -16.36
C ILE A 151 5.63 -4.97 -16.25
N MET A 152 6.06 -5.98 -16.99
CA MET A 152 7.46 -6.40 -17.01
C MET A 152 8.38 -5.35 -17.67
N LYS A 153 7.91 -4.62 -18.67
CA LYS A 153 8.67 -3.54 -19.33
C LYS A 153 8.90 -2.32 -18.41
N ILE A 154 7.97 -1.98 -17.54
CA ILE A 154 8.15 -0.84 -16.64
C ILE A 154 9.08 -1.15 -15.47
N ARG A 155 9.24 -2.43 -15.09
CA ARG A 155 10.08 -2.85 -13.96
C ARG A 155 11.46 -2.18 -13.93
N PRO A 156 12.30 -2.23 -15.00
CA PRO A 156 13.61 -1.58 -15.00
C PRO A 156 13.55 -0.05 -15.10
N GLN A 157 12.39 0.52 -15.43
CA GLN A 157 12.22 1.97 -15.59
C GLN A 157 11.78 2.65 -14.29
N LEU A 158 11.29 1.87 -13.30
CA LEU A 158 10.86 2.40 -12.01
C LEU A 158 12.04 3.02 -11.27
N GLY A 159 11.85 4.26 -10.81
CA GLY A 159 12.89 5.05 -10.17
C GLY A 159 13.77 5.88 -11.12
N MET A 160 13.76 5.58 -12.43
CA MET A 160 14.45 6.39 -13.46
C MET A 160 13.47 7.27 -14.26
N THR A 161 12.30 6.72 -14.55
CA THR A 161 11.24 7.43 -15.29
C THR A 161 10.10 7.73 -14.33
N ASP A 162 9.48 8.90 -14.48
CA ASP A 162 8.29 9.25 -13.71
C ASP A 162 7.16 8.24 -13.97
N PHE A 163 6.61 7.68 -12.91
CA PHE A 163 5.54 6.69 -13.03
C PHE A 163 4.30 7.26 -13.72
N ALA A 164 3.99 8.53 -13.52
CA ALA A 164 2.90 9.20 -14.23
C ALA A 164 3.15 9.25 -15.76
N GLU A 165 4.39 9.42 -16.19
CA GLU A 165 4.75 9.39 -17.61
C GLU A 165 4.58 7.98 -18.21
N LEU A 166 4.92 6.94 -17.45
CA LEU A 166 4.73 5.55 -17.87
C LEU A 166 3.25 5.22 -18.12
N LEU A 167 2.35 5.66 -17.22
CA LEU A 167 0.90 5.50 -17.38
C LEU A 167 0.39 6.32 -18.57
N TYR A 168 0.75 7.61 -18.63
CA TYR A 168 0.33 8.49 -19.71
C TYR A 168 0.72 7.95 -21.08
N SER A 169 1.93 7.39 -21.22
CA SER A 169 2.43 6.83 -22.48
C SER A 169 1.58 5.69 -23.05
N ARG A 170 0.82 4.98 -22.19
CA ARG A 170 -0.06 3.85 -22.54
C ARG A 170 -1.54 4.19 -22.45
N SER A 171 -1.88 5.47 -22.43
CA SER A 171 -3.26 5.93 -22.32
C SER A 171 -3.86 6.34 -23.65
N GLN A 172 -5.18 6.18 -23.77
CA GLN A 172 -5.95 6.71 -24.89
C GLN A 172 -5.81 8.23 -25.02
N HIS A 173 -5.63 8.95 -23.91
CA HIS A 173 -5.42 10.39 -23.93
C HIS A 173 -4.16 10.77 -24.75
N ARG A 174 -3.08 10.03 -24.58
CA ARG A 174 -1.86 10.21 -25.39
C ARG A 174 -2.12 10.01 -26.87
N VAL A 175 -2.88 8.99 -27.23
CA VAL A 175 -3.22 8.71 -28.64
C VAL A 175 -4.05 9.85 -29.24
N LEU A 176 -5.06 10.34 -28.50
CA LEU A 176 -5.88 11.47 -28.93
C LEU A 176 -5.04 12.74 -29.15
N GLU A 177 -4.05 12.99 -28.32
CA GLU A 177 -3.13 14.12 -28.50
C GLU A 177 -2.23 13.95 -29.73
N LEU A 178 -1.72 12.74 -29.98
CA LEU A 178 -0.92 12.45 -31.15
C LEU A 178 -1.73 12.62 -32.43
N ARG A 179 -2.97 12.13 -32.49
CA ARG A 179 -3.89 12.35 -33.62
C ARG A 179 -4.08 13.83 -33.93
N ARG A 180 -4.27 14.65 -32.90
CA ARG A 180 -4.40 16.11 -33.06
C ARG A 180 -3.11 16.76 -33.55
N LYS A 181 -1.95 16.39 -33.00
CA LYS A 181 -0.64 16.96 -33.35
C LYS A 181 -0.22 16.60 -34.76
N GLN A 182 -0.50 15.38 -35.21
CA GLN A 182 -0.13 14.87 -36.54
C GLN A 182 -1.20 15.17 -37.60
N ASN A 183 -2.36 15.72 -37.14
CA ASN A 183 -3.53 15.94 -38.01
C ASN A 183 -3.99 14.65 -38.72
N ASP A 184 -3.81 13.50 -38.05
CA ASP A 184 -4.16 12.17 -38.54
C ASP A 184 -5.18 11.52 -37.57
N PRO A 185 -6.49 11.56 -37.86
CA PRO A 185 -7.52 10.96 -37.06
C PRO A 185 -7.43 9.43 -36.95
N GLU A 186 -6.85 8.79 -37.96
CA GLU A 186 -6.73 7.34 -38.11
C GLU A 186 -5.46 6.77 -37.44
N TYR A 187 -4.59 7.62 -36.89
CA TYR A 187 -3.37 7.15 -36.26
C TYR A 187 -3.64 6.05 -35.24
N LEU A 188 -2.98 4.91 -35.38
CA LEU A 188 -2.97 3.79 -34.48
C LEU A 188 -1.59 3.65 -33.81
N PRO A 189 -1.52 3.61 -32.48
CA PRO A 189 -0.24 3.41 -31.81
C PRO A 189 0.30 1.99 -32.06
N PRO A 190 1.64 1.79 -32.17
CA PRO A 190 2.25 0.47 -32.33
C PRO A 190 2.31 -0.34 -31.02
N TYR A 191 1.49 0.02 -30.04
CA TYR A 191 1.44 -0.59 -28.72
C TYR A 191 0.00 -0.62 -28.20
N PRO A 192 -0.34 -1.56 -27.30
CA PRO A 192 -1.67 -1.63 -26.71
C PRO A 192 -1.95 -0.43 -25.80
N ILE A 193 -3.19 0.05 -25.87
CA ILE A 193 -3.72 1.06 -24.95
C ILE A 193 -4.23 0.33 -23.71
N LEU A 194 -3.70 0.68 -22.54
CA LEU A 194 -3.99 0.01 -21.27
C LEU A 194 -4.83 0.89 -20.32
N PHE A 195 -4.77 2.20 -20.52
CA PHE A 195 -5.50 3.19 -19.72
C PHE A 195 -6.41 4.03 -20.62
N GLU A 196 -7.56 4.38 -20.11
CA GLU A 196 -8.51 5.22 -20.83
C GLU A 196 -8.07 6.69 -20.89
N ALA A 197 -8.89 7.53 -21.51
CA ALA A 197 -8.60 8.96 -21.66
C ALA A 197 -8.62 9.70 -20.31
N SER A 198 -9.45 9.28 -19.36
CA SER A 198 -9.57 9.86 -18.01
C SER A 198 -8.32 9.63 -17.18
N GLU A 199 -7.85 8.37 -17.11
CA GLU A 199 -6.62 8.01 -16.39
C GLU A 199 -5.40 8.69 -17.02
N GLY A 200 -5.36 8.75 -18.35
CA GLY A 200 -4.30 9.43 -19.09
C GLY A 200 -4.22 10.93 -18.80
N ARG A 201 -5.36 11.61 -18.64
CA ARG A 201 -5.41 13.02 -18.24
C ARG A 201 -4.90 13.22 -16.82
N ILE A 202 -5.31 12.33 -15.90
CA ILE A 202 -4.84 12.36 -14.51
C ILE A 202 -3.33 12.14 -14.47
N ALA A 203 -2.84 11.13 -15.16
CA ALA A 203 -1.42 10.82 -15.22
C ALA A 203 -0.62 12.02 -15.78
N LYS A 204 -1.02 12.57 -16.92
CA LYS A 204 -0.36 13.74 -17.53
C LYS A 204 -0.30 14.95 -16.59
N ALA A 205 -1.39 15.24 -15.87
CA ALA A 205 -1.47 16.36 -14.94
C ALA A 205 -0.58 16.19 -13.70
N ASN A 206 -0.08 14.98 -13.45
CA ASN A 206 0.75 14.63 -12.29
C ASN A 206 2.21 14.34 -12.66
N ILE A 207 2.62 14.46 -13.92
CA ILE A 207 4.03 14.33 -14.31
C ILE A 207 4.87 15.37 -13.55
N GLY A 208 5.96 14.92 -12.93
CA GLY A 208 6.86 15.74 -12.13
C GLY A 208 6.34 16.13 -10.75
N LYS A 209 5.21 15.56 -10.31
CA LYS A 209 4.64 15.77 -8.97
C LYS A 209 4.82 14.52 -8.10
N ASP A 210 4.58 14.69 -6.78
CA ASP A 210 4.55 13.55 -5.87
C ASP A 210 3.51 12.51 -6.35
N PRO A 211 3.91 11.25 -6.59
CA PRO A 211 3.02 10.16 -7.02
C PRO A 211 1.78 9.97 -6.14
N LEU A 212 1.84 10.39 -4.88
CA LEU A 212 0.71 10.29 -3.94
C LEU A 212 -0.53 11.05 -4.39
N TYR A 213 -0.36 12.18 -5.08
CA TYR A 213 -1.48 12.95 -5.65
C TYR A 213 -2.16 12.19 -6.78
N MET A 214 -1.37 11.55 -7.64
CA MET A 214 -1.86 10.73 -8.73
C MET A 214 -2.62 9.51 -8.21
N PHE A 215 -2.09 8.79 -7.22
CA PHE A 215 -2.78 7.65 -6.61
C PHE A 215 -4.15 8.04 -6.05
N ALA A 216 -4.22 9.14 -5.30
CA ALA A 216 -5.49 9.61 -4.75
C ALA A 216 -6.53 9.98 -5.83
N ALA A 217 -6.09 10.52 -6.97
CA ALA A 217 -6.96 10.84 -8.09
C ALA A 217 -7.41 9.58 -8.84
N LEU A 218 -6.47 8.65 -9.13
CA LEU A 218 -6.77 7.39 -9.81
C LEU A 218 -7.63 6.46 -8.96
N GLN A 219 -7.45 6.45 -7.63
CA GLN A 219 -8.30 5.69 -6.73
C GLN A 219 -9.77 6.09 -6.86
N ARG A 220 -10.07 7.39 -6.89
CA ARG A 220 -11.44 7.88 -7.08
C ARG A 220 -11.99 7.58 -8.46
N GLN A 221 -11.13 7.63 -9.50
CA GLN A 221 -11.52 7.39 -10.89
C GLN A 221 -11.78 5.91 -11.16
N LEU A 222 -10.94 5.02 -10.66
CA LEU A 222 -10.95 3.57 -10.92
C LEU A 222 -11.71 2.77 -9.87
N GLY A 223 -12.06 3.38 -8.74
CA GLY A 223 -12.83 2.75 -7.67
C GLY A 223 -12.11 1.61 -6.93
N TYR A 224 -10.77 1.54 -7.01
CA TYR A 224 -10.05 0.54 -6.24
C TYR A 224 -9.97 0.91 -4.75
N PRO A 225 -9.82 -0.07 -3.83
CA PRO A 225 -9.86 0.20 -2.40
C PRO A 225 -8.66 1.02 -1.91
N LYS A 226 -8.84 1.68 -0.78
CA LYS A 226 -7.77 2.46 -0.15
C LYS A 226 -6.70 1.51 0.40
N VAL A 227 -5.43 1.77 0.06
CA VAL A 227 -4.32 0.92 0.51
C VAL A 227 -4.10 1.04 2.03
N PRO A 228 -4.13 -0.08 2.77
CA PRO A 228 -3.76 -0.11 4.19
C PRO A 228 -2.32 0.31 4.40
N ARG A 229 -2.08 1.06 5.46
CA ARG A 229 -0.75 1.56 5.85
C ARG A 229 -0.52 1.29 7.32
N PRO A 230 0.77 1.19 7.74
CA PRO A 230 1.08 1.29 9.14
C PRO A 230 0.48 2.59 9.66
N SER A 231 -0.39 2.51 10.66
CA SER A 231 -0.66 3.70 11.46
C SER A 231 0.68 4.18 11.99
N PRO A 232 0.98 5.49 11.94
CA PRO A 232 2.07 6.00 12.74
C PRO A 232 1.82 5.42 14.13
N ALA A 233 2.84 4.71 14.67
CA ALA A 233 2.70 4.12 15.99
C ALA A 233 2.03 5.19 16.85
N ARG A 234 0.82 4.92 17.33
CA ARG A 234 0.35 5.64 18.49
C ARG A 234 1.43 5.31 19.50
N THR A 235 2.32 6.23 19.73
CA THR A 235 3.01 6.30 20.98
C THR A 235 1.88 6.39 21.99
N SER A 236 1.38 5.22 22.42
CA SER A 236 0.62 5.18 23.66
C SER A 236 1.54 5.90 24.61
N PRO A 237 1.10 7.01 25.23
CA PRO A 237 1.95 7.76 26.11
C PRO A 237 2.51 6.75 27.10
N LEU A 238 3.84 6.60 27.14
CA LEU A 238 4.56 5.69 28.04
C LEU A 238 4.21 6.03 29.50
N PHE A 239 3.66 7.22 29.73
CA PHE A 239 3.31 7.77 31.01
C PHE A 239 1.88 8.35 30.98
N GLU A 240 1.25 8.47 32.13
CA GLU A 240 0.02 9.23 32.28
C GLU A 240 0.15 10.64 31.67
N PRO A 241 -0.89 11.19 31.02
CA PRO A 241 -0.82 12.48 30.32
C PRO A 241 -0.24 13.61 31.16
N GLN A 242 -0.45 13.58 32.46
CA GLN A 242 0.11 14.58 33.39
C GLN A 242 1.64 14.44 33.55
N VAL A 243 2.15 13.20 33.54
CA VAL A 243 3.58 12.92 33.64
C VAL A 243 4.28 13.29 32.35
N GLU A 244 3.67 13.01 31.20
CA GLU A 244 4.19 13.36 29.89
C GLU A 244 4.28 14.88 29.69
N GLN A 245 3.26 15.64 30.14
CA GLN A 245 3.32 17.11 30.16
C GLN A 245 4.45 17.65 31.08
N ARG A 246 4.71 16.97 32.19
CA ARG A 246 5.82 17.33 33.08
C ARG A 246 7.18 17.08 32.43
N PHE A 247 7.34 15.96 31.77
CA PHE A 247 8.56 15.64 31.00
C PHE A 247 8.81 16.65 29.88
N GLN A 248 7.80 16.96 29.07
CA GLN A 248 7.93 17.99 28.02
C GLN A 248 8.30 19.37 28.57
N ARG A 249 7.75 19.76 29.74
CA ARG A 249 8.15 21.01 30.41
C ARG A 249 9.59 20.96 30.93
N LEU A 250 10.04 19.82 31.43
CA LEU A 250 11.42 19.63 31.88
C LEU A 250 12.41 19.64 30.70
N GLU A 251 12.10 18.99 29.61
CA GLU A 251 12.90 19.00 28.40
C GLU A 251 13.00 20.42 27.82
N ALA A 252 11.90 21.15 27.75
CA ALA A 252 11.90 22.55 27.33
C ALA A 252 12.78 23.45 28.24
N ARG A 253 12.71 23.24 29.57
CA ARG A 253 13.57 23.98 30.52
C ARG A 253 15.05 23.59 30.41
N LEU A 254 15.34 22.32 30.23
CA LEU A 254 16.72 21.83 29.98
C LEU A 254 17.29 22.43 28.68
N SER A 255 16.50 22.43 27.62
CA SER A 255 16.91 23.02 26.35
C SER A 255 17.20 24.53 26.47
N LEU A 256 16.41 25.26 27.24
CA LEU A 256 16.67 26.69 27.54
C LEU A 256 17.94 26.89 28.35
N LEU A 257 18.16 26.07 29.40
CA LEU A 257 19.38 26.15 30.22
C LEU A 257 20.62 25.74 29.42
N GLU A 258 20.53 24.77 28.52
CA GLU A 258 21.62 24.40 27.62
C GLU A 258 21.93 25.51 26.60
N GLN A 259 20.93 26.26 26.15
CA GLN A 259 21.12 27.41 25.29
C GLN A 259 21.76 28.61 26.06
N GLU A 260 21.37 28.84 27.30
CA GLU A 260 21.99 29.82 28.18
C GLU A 260 23.46 29.49 28.49
N THR A 261 23.74 28.19 28.79
CA THR A 261 25.12 27.78 29.09
C THR A 261 26.04 27.75 27.85
N LYS A 262 25.48 27.60 26.65
CA LYS A 262 26.21 27.70 25.37
C LYS A 262 26.37 29.15 24.86
N GLY A 263 25.92 30.18 25.61
CA GLY A 263 26.12 31.57 25.27
C GLY A 263 25.27 32.07 24.09
N GLY A 264 24.14 31.43 23.83
CA GLY A 264 23.34 31.66 22.62
C GLY A 264 22.13 32.60 22.75
N ILE A 265 21.78 33.09 23.96
CA ILE A 265 20.65 34.04 24.11
C ILE A 265 21.11 35.24 24.94
N ASP A 266 21.28 36.40 24.28
CA ASP A 266 21.44 37.69 24.92
C ASP A 266 20.06 38.21 25.36
N LEU A 267 19.74 38.01 26.63
CA LEU A 267 18.47 38.45 27.23
C LEU A 267 18.28 39.98 27.20
N ASN A 268 19.33 40.77 26.92
CA ASN A 268 19.24 42.19 26.72
C ASN A 268 18.53 42.61 25.41
N GLN A 269 18.38 41.70 24.46
CA GLN A 269 17.64 41.95 23.22
C GLN A 269 16.11 41.75 23.36
N LEU A 270 15.66 41.14 24.44
CA LEU A 270 14.23 40.86 24.73
C LEU A 270 13.62 41.90 25.71
N ALA A 271 14.38 42.79 26.26
CA ALA A 271 13.86 43.90 27.06
C ALA A 271 13.18 44.94 26.15
N PRO A 272 11.88 45.24 26.34
CA PRO A 272 11.24 46.29 25.57
C PRO A 272 11.94 47.62 25.84
N LYS A 273 12.39 48.31 24.78
CA LYS A 273 13.12 49.57 24.79
C LYS A 273 12.34 50.82 25.33
N ASP A 274 11.13 50.60 25.83
CA ASP A 274 10.21 51.67 26.21
C ASP A 274 10.01 51.85 27.73
N LEU A 275 10.82 51.23 28.59
CA LEU A 275 10.65 51.35 30.04
C LEU A 275 11.56 52.41 30.72
N TYR A 276 12.43 53.15 29.97
CA TYR A 276 13.28 54.21 30.53
C TYR A 276 13.03 55.56 29.86
N ARG A 277 11.78 56.02 29.86
CA ARG A 277 11.44 57.39 29.55
C ARG A 277 10.28 57.86 30.40
N LEU A 278 10.46 57.91 31.69
CA LEU A 278 9.69 58.71 32.62
C LEU A 278 10.58 58.92 33.84
N ASP A 279 11.34 60.02 33.79
CA ASP A 279 11.65 60.91 34.94
C ASP A 279 12.75 61.84 34.53
N GLU A 280 12.34 62.95 33.87
CA GLU A 280 12.97 64.26 33.97
C GLU A 280 11.97 65.31 33.49
N LYS A 281 11.11 65.74 34.43
CA LYS A 281 10.73 67.15 34.66
C LYS A 281 9.89 67.24 35.92
#